data_729b7553b34eb1c97dc28680d6054ac2
#
_entry.id   729b7553b34eb1c97dc28680d6054ac2
#
_cell.length_a   1.000
_cell.length_b   1.000
_cell.length_c   1.000
_cell.angle_alpha   90.00
_cell.angle_beta   90.00
_cell.angle_gamma   90.00
#
_symmetry.space_group_name_H-M   'P 1'
#
loop_
_entity.id
_entity.type
_entity.pdbx_description
1 polymer ?
#
loop_
_entity_poly.entity_id
_entity_poly.type
_entity_poly.pdbx_seq_one_letter_code
_entity_poly.pdbx_strand_id
1 'polypeptide(L)'
;MLASKAGQVLALLERSMSQSTMSQSTRLQSARSQQITQCSRLLPGLLFLVLMYHGAAVSGGRLDAQEVTAAEAVRALEALTVDTIARTEKSVVAIARVRKDASGQRRQATVDPLSPDFVPNEFATGVVVDKGGLVLTNYHVLGDISQNDYFVWIQRRPFTASVHRMEKVMAVDPWTDLAVLKVAATDLVPMPLGDSSLLKKGMVVIALGNPYGIARQGEVSASWGIVSNLARKAARRPRPVGGGSGAAESLHELGTLIQTDARLNLGTSGGALVNLRGQMIGLTSSLAALRGYEVSAGFAIPVDATFRRVLADLKAGRRPDFGFLGVQATELSRVDRQQGRRGALVEQVLPGTPAAAAGLRRGDVITRVNQQPVHDSDGLFREIGRQPALAEVALQVLREPLKKQIPRRFDLTATLSKKYVTAVAAELVQDHPVPWRGLQIEFSTALGVPDLAEQSQRIPLDRCVGVLSVVPQSPAWKAGLRAGDFILRVEDKKVDRPALFRRLVDSRQGPVELELANQRTVVIQAE
;
A
#
# COMPACT_ATOMS: atom_id res chain seq x y z
N MET A 1 42.04 -9.29 25.74
CA MET A 1 42.08 -9.47 24.27
C MET A 1 40.96 -8.74 23.51
N LEU A 2 39.96 -8.14 24.14
CA LEU A 2 38.88 -7.37 23.52
C LEU A 2 39.16 -5.86 23.36
N ALA A 3 40.06 -5.29 24.16
CA ALA A 3 40.39 -3.86 24.08
C ALA A 3 41.34 -3.49 22.90
N SER A 4 42.08 -4.45 22.35
CA SER A 4 43.02 -4.22 21.23
C SER A 4 42.37 -4.12 19.87
N LYS A 5 41.16 -4.69 19.68
CA LYS A 5 40.43 -4.64 18.40
C LYS A 5 39.60 -3.37 18.22
N ALA A 6 39.19 -2.73 19.30
CA ALA A 6 38.42 -1.47 19.21
C ALA A 6 39.29 -0.29 18.73
N GLY A 7 40.57 -0.26 19.13
CA GLY A 7 41.49 0.80 18.66
C GLY A 7 41.83 0.75 17.16
N GLN A 8 41.85 -0.45 16.58
CA GLN A 8 42.14 -0.58 15.13
C GLN A 8 40.97 -0.20 14.24
N VAL A 9 39.72 -0.34 14.71
CA VAL A 9 38.54 0.08 13.97
C VAL A 9 38.38 1.59 13.99
N LEU A 10 38.73 2.25 15.10
CA LEU A 10 38.66 3.72 15.18
C LEU A 10 39.70 4.39 14.24
N ALA A 11 40.90 3.85 14.15
CA ALA A 11 41.96 4.37 13.27
C ALA A 11 41.68 4.19 11.77
N LEU A 12 40.84 3.20 11.39
CA LEU A 12 40.39 2.97 10.03
C LEU A 12 39.24 3.93 9.64
N LEU A 13 38.40 4.31 10.59
CA LEU A 13 37.30 5.27 10.34
C LEU A 13 37.82 6.70 10.20
N GLU A 14 38.84 7.09 10.95
CA GLU A 14 39.48 8.42 10.82
C GLU A 14 40.20 8.60 9.48
N ARG A 15 40.84 7.55 8.95
CA ARG A 15 41.49 7.60 7.63
C ARG A 15 40.48 7.66 6.46
N SER A 16 39.32 7.08 6.62
CA SER A 16 38.25 7.13 5.60
C SER A 16 37.59 8.50 5.54
N MET A 17 37.47 9.21 6.65
CA MET A 17 36.85 10.55 6.69
C MET A 17 37.76 11.67 6.18
N SER A 18 39.09 11.52 6.28
CA SER A 18 40.06 12.55 5.81
C SER A 18 40.23 12.53 4.28
N GLN A 19 39.95 11.43 3.59
CA GLN A 19 40.04 11.36 2.13
C GLN A 19 38.79 11.83 1.41
N SER A 20 37.61 11.88 2.04
CA SER A 20 36.37 12.34 1.41
C SER A 20 36.18 13.86 1.43
N THR A 21 36.87 14.57 2.31
CA THR A 21 36.78 16.04 2.44
C THR A 21 37.70 16.81 1.49
N MET A 22 38.73 16.19 0.91
CA MET A 22 39.64 16.86 -0.04
C MET A 22 39.14 16.90 -1.50
N SER A 23 38.14 16.12 -1.88
CA SER A 23 37.65 16.10 -3.28
C SER A 23 36.48 17.05 -3.57
N GLN A 24 35.87 17.65 -2.55
CA GLN A 24 34.74 18.58 -2.73
C GLN A 24 35.11 20.07 -2.71
N SER A 25 36.28 20.43 -2.18
CA SER A 25 36.69 21.84 -2.14
C SER A 25 37.23 22.36 -3.47
N THR A 26 37.71 21.53 -4.36
CA THR A 26 38.29 21.94 -5.66
C THR A 26 37.26 22.14 -6.79
N ARG A 27 36.00 21.65 -6.61
CA ARG A 27 34.93 21.84 -7.61
C ARG A 27 34.01 23.03 -7.35
N LEU A 28 34.11 23.69 -6.22
CA LEU A 28 33.27 24.83 -5.88
C LEU A 28 33.98 26.20 -6.13
N GLN A 29 35.28 26.22 -6.44
CA GLN A 29 35.99 27.44 -6.77
C GLN A 29 35.94 27.82 -8.24
N SER A 30 35.63 26.92 -9.18
CA SER A 30 35.54 27.23 -10.60
C SER A 30 34.17 27.79 -11.07
N ALA A 31 33.12 27.68 -10.23
CA ALA A 31 31.78 28.18 -10.58
C ALA A 31 31.46 29.58 -10.02
N ARG A 32 32.35 30.17 -9.22
CA ARG A 32 32.12 31.52 -8.62
C ARG A 32 32.82 32.67 -9.33
N SER A 33 33.62 32.42 -10.36
CA SER A 33 34.38 33.49 -11.08
C SER A 33 33.70 34.03 -12.35
N GLN A 34 32.51 33.56 -12.71
CA GLN A 34 31.81 34.06 -13.92
C GLN A 34 30.52 34.85 -13.68
N GLN A 35 30.15 35.18 -12.43
CA GLN A 35 28.94 35.96 -12.13
C GLN A 35 29.17 37.29 -11.40
N ILE A 36 30.39 37.81 -11.36
CA ILE A 36 30.69 39.13 -10.72
C ILE A 36 31.20 40.14 -11.74
N THR A 37 30.58 40.28 -12.90
CA THR A 37 30.95 41.38 -13.85
C THR A 37 29.75 42.07 -14.48
N GLN A 38 28.58 42.09 -13.82
CA GLN A 38 27.46 42.94 -14.28
C GLN A 38 26.62 43.45 -13.12
N CYS A 39 27.14 44.29 -12.25
CA CYS A 39 26.36 45.23 -11.42
C CYS A 39 27.31 46.19 -10.69
N SER A 40 28.03 47.04 -11.45
CA SER A 40 28.75 48.16 -10.89
C SER A 40 28.30 49.42 -11.63
N ARG A 41 27.19 50.00 -11.20
CA ARG A 41 26.84 51.44 -11.35
C ARG A 41 25.53 51.64 -10.57
N LEU A 42 25.67 52.16 -9.33
CA LEU A 42 24.83 53.18 -8.70
C LEU A 42 24.95 53.14 -7.17
N LEU A 43 25.32 54.28 -6.65
CA LEU A 43 25.31 54.82 -5.28
C LEU A 43 26.56 54.64 -4.39
N PRO A 44 27.37 55.69 -4.30
CA PRO A 44 28.21 55.96 -3.13
C PRO A 44 27.39 56.75 -2.11
N GLY A 45 27.22 56.29 -0.92
CA GLY A 45 26.58 57.10 0.12
C GLY A 45 25.92 56.39 1.29
N LEU A 46 26.48 55.30 1.80
CA LEU A 46 26.00 54.75 3.11
C LEU A 46 27.01 53.78 3.76
N LEU A 47 28.30 54.12 3.71
CA LEU A 47 29.33 53.24 4.32
C LEU A 47 30.23 54.02 5.29
N PHE A 48 29.68 54.92 6.11
CA PHE A 48 30.50 55.67 7.10
C PHE A 48 29.82 55.80 8.48
N LEU A 49 28.88 54.97 8.84
CA LEU A 49 28.17 55.12 10.12
C LEU A 49 27.95 53.82 10.91
N VAL A 50 28.73 52.76 10.66
CA VAL A 50 28.62 51.48 11.47
C VAL A 50 29.98 51.06 12.04
N LEU A 51 31.02 51.88 12.01
CA LEU A 51 32.36 51.51 12.51
C LEU A 51 32.75 52.18 13.85
N MET A 52 31.80 52.69 14.61
CA MET A 52 32.04 53.30 15.92
C MET A 52 31.03 52.86 16.98
N TYR A 53 30.77 51.57 17.11
CA TYR A 53 30.18 51.04 18.36
C TYR A 53 30.51 49.55 18.44
N HIS A 54 31.12 49.19 19.56
CA HIS A 54 31.44 47.89 20.09
C HIS A 54 32.90 47.44 20.03
N GLY A 55 33.75 48.17 20.71
CA GLY A 55 34.82 47.54 21.50
C GLY A 55 34.22 46.91 22.75
N ALA A 56 33.39 45.89 22.63
CA ALA A 56 33.06 45.01 23.74
C ALA A 56 33.74 43.66 23.47
N ALA A 57 34.68 43.34 24.32
CA ALA A 57 35.34 42.03 24.35
C ALA A 57 34.27 40.94 24.37
N VAL A 58 34.04 40.31 23.22
CA VAL A 58 33.39 39.02 23.19
C VAL A 58 34.41 38.05 23.75
N SER A 59 34.34 37.80 25.08
CA SER A 59 34.92 36.63 25.69
C SER A 59 34.38 35.45 24.93
N GLY A 60 35.19 34.82 24.11
CA GLY A 60 34.90 33.57 23.42
C GLY A 60 34.57 32.48 24.46
N GLY A 61 33.35 32.45 24.92
CA GLY A 61 32.83 31.26 25.60
C GLY A 61 32.90 30.13 24.58
N ARG A 62 33.92 29.29 24.68
CA ARG A 62 33.85 27.95 24.15
C ARG A 62 32.54 27.37 24.71
N LEU A 63 31.56 27.15 23.84
CA LEU A 63 30.48 26.20 24.12
C LEU A 63 31.22 24.85 24.23
N ASP A 64 31.67 24.51 25.44
CA ASP A 64 32.10 23.18 25.76
C ASP A 64 30.91 22.29 25.41
N ALA A 65 30.99 21.58 24.30
CA ALA A 65 30.08 20.51 23.98
C ALA A 65 30.18 19.53 25.15
N GLN A 66 29.24 19.57 26.07
CA GLN A 66 29.19 18.72 27.22
C GLN A 66 29.20 17.28 26.71
N GLU A 67 30.29 16.54 26.96
CA GLU A 67 30.39 15.13 26.55
C GLU A 67 29.26 14.39 27.26
N VAL A 68 28.22 14.01 26.49
CA VAL A 68 27.12 13.19 27.01
C VAL A 68 27.69 11.84 27.39
N THR A 69 27.66 11.51 28.65
CA THR A 69 28.11 10.20 29.13
C THR A 69 27.27 9.08 28.57
N ALA A 70 27.81 7.89 28.39
CA ALA A 70 27.07 6.72 27.93
C ALA A 70 25.82 6.44 28.79
N ALA A 71 25.92 6.69 30.12
CA ALA A 71 24.79 6.53 31.04
C ALA A 71 23.67 7.55 30.78
N GLU A 72 24.00 8.80 30.47
CA GLU A 72 23.02 9.83 30.11
C GLU A 72 22.36 9.51 28.78
N ALA A 73 23.09 9.05 27.78
CA ALA A 73 22.55 8.61 26.51
C ALA A 73 21.54 7.45 26.65
N VAL A 74 21.85 6.46 27.51
CA VAL A 74 20.95 5.35 27.81
C VAL A 74 19.68 5.83 28.51
N ARG A 75 19.79 6.70 29.53
CA ARG A 75 18.63 7.27 30.22
C ARG A 75 17.74 8.10 29.27
N ALA A 76 18.33 8.87 28.38
CA ALA A 76 17.60 9.65 27.39
C ALA A 76 16.83 8.74 26.42
N LEU A 77 17.42 7.63 25.97
CA LEU A 77 16.76 6.64 25.12
C LEU A 77 15.60 5.96 25.87
N GLU A 78 15.80 5.56 27.13
CA GLU A 78 14.76 4.98 27.98
C GLU A 78 13.58 5.96 28.15
N ALA A 79 13.86 7.20 28.56
CA ALA A 79 12.84 8.24 28.72
C ALA A 79 12.06 8.50 27.41
N LEU A 80 12.77 8.57 26.28
CA LEU A 80 12.15 8.74 24.96
C LEU A 80 11.24 7.55 24.60
N THR A 81 11.67 6.32 24.93
CA THR A 81 10.91 5.11 24.68
C THR A 81 9.62 5.10 25.51
N VAL A 82 9.72 5.37 26.82
CA VAL A 82 8.57 5.45 27.74
C VAL A 82 7.57 6.51 27.28
N ASP A 83 8.05 7.72 26.98
CA ASP A 83 7.21 8.82 26.49
C ASP A 83 6.54 8.49 25.15
N THR A 84 7.25 7.85 24.23
CA THR A 84 6.71 7.42 22.95
C THR A 84 5.57 6.42 23.13
N ILE A 85 5.74 5.42 24.00
CA ILE A 85 4.69 4.43 24.30
C ILE A 85 3.47 5.15 24.92
N ALA A 86 3.66 5.95 25.97
CA ALA A 86 2.57 6.64 26.66
C ALA A 86 1.74 7.56 25.76
N ARG A 87 2.37 8.18 24.75
CA ARG A 87 1.67 9.00 23.77
C ARG A 87 0.91 8.18 22.75
N THR A 88 1.45 7.05 22.30
CA THR A 88 0.94 6.31 21.13
C THR A 88 0.00 5.16 21.52
N GLU A 89 0.10 4.60 22.73
CA GLU A 89 -0.79 3.52 23.20
C GLU A 89 -2.27 3.90 23.17
N LYS A 90 -2.59 5.20 23.39
CA LYS A 90 -3.97 5.74 23.36
C LYS A 90 -4.63 5.59 21.98
N SER A 91 -3.84 5.43 20.93
CA SER A 91 -4.30 5.25 19.55
C SER A 91 -4.40 3.78 19.14
N VAL A 92 -4.07 2.84 20.03
CA VAL A 92 -4.11 1.40 19.74
C VAL A 92 -5.24 0.77 20.53
N VAL A 93 -5.98 -0.13 19.87
CA VAL A 93 -7.19 -0.75 20.41
C VAL A 93 -7.12 -2.26 20.28
N ALA A 94 -7.75 -2.99 21.18
CA ALA A 94 -7.92 -4.43 21.07
C ALA A 94 -9.18 -4.75 20.27
N ILE A 95 -9.10 -5.77 19.42
CA ILE A 95 -10.21 -6.28 18.62
C ILE A 95 -10.44 -7.75 18.96
N ALA A 96 -11.70 -8.12 19.22
CA ALA A 96 -12.13 -9.49 19.34
C ALA A 96 -13.10 -9.85 18.21
N ARG A 97 -12.92 -11.03 17.62
CA ARG A 97 -13.82 -11.61 16.64
C ARG A 97 -14.59 -12.76 17.28
N VAL A 98 -15.90 -12.73 17.16
CA VAL A 98 -16.82 -13.76 17.69
C VAL A 98 -17.64 -14.31 16.55
N ARG A 99 -17.62 -15.63 16.37
CA ARG A 99 -18.40 -16.31 15.34
C ARG A 99 -19.87 -16.37 15.73
N LYS A 100 -20.77 -16.03 14.80
CA LYS A 100 -22.21 -16.25 14.92
C LYS A 100 -22.52 -17.75 14.89
N ASP A 101 -23.63 -18.16 15.46
CA ASP A 101 -24.12 -19.53 15.33
C ASP A 101 -24.67 -19.83 13.92
N ALA A 102 -25.04 -21.11 13.67
CA ALA A 102 -25.58 -21.53 12.38
C ALA A 102 -26.92 -20.87 12.02
N SER A 103 -27.63 -20.28 12.99
CA SER A 103 -28.87 -19.51 12.78
C SER A 103 -28.62 -18.03 12.51
N GLY A 104 -27.36 -17.59 12.50
CA GLY A 104 -26.98 -16.18 12.37
C GLY A 104 -27.26 -15.36 13.65
N GLN A 105 -27.70 -16.02 14.72
CA GLN A 105 -27.94 -15.41 16.01
C GLN A 105 -26.70 -15.49 16.90
N ARG A 106 -26.53 -14.55 17.80
CA ARG A 106 -25.52 -14.64 18.84
C ARG A 106 -25.90 -15.78 19.77
N ARG A 107 -24.99 -16.68 20.10
CA ARG A 107 -25.15 -17.59 21.23
C ARG A 107 -25.32 -16.71 22.49
N GLN A 108 -26.56 -16.49 22.90
CA GLN A 108 -26.93 -15.53 23.95
C GLN A 108 -26.22 -15.73 25.31
N ALA A 109 -25.66 -16.91 25.56
CA ALA A 109 -25.05 -17.25 26.84
C ALA A 109 -23.55 -16.97 26.97
N THR A 110 -22.85 -16.55 25.88
CA THR A 110 -21.38 -16.48 25.89
C THR A 110 -20.79 -15.18 25.36
N VAL A 111 -21.58 -14.16 25.07
CA VAL A 111 -21.12 -12.99 24.31
C VAL A 111 -21.37 -11.67 25.04
N ASP A 112 -21.29 -11.64 26.35
CA ASP A 112 -21.11 -10.37 27.07
C ASP A 112 -19.61 -10.05 27.09
N PRO A 113 -19.15 -9.05 26.33
CA PRO A 113 -17.74 -8.66 26.31
C PRO A 113 -17.25 -8.11 27.66
N LEU A 114 -18.15 -7.82 28.58
CA LEU A 114 -17.84 -7.41 29.96
C LEU A 114 -17.73 -8.60 30.91
N SER A 115 -18.16 -9.80 30.50
CA SER A 115 -18.07 -10.99 31.33
C SER A 115 -16.61 -11.39 31.57
N PRO A 116 -16.22 -11.75 32.79
CA PRO A 116 -14.91 -12.35 33.06
C PRO A 116 -14.62 -13.61 32.26
N ASP A 117 -15.67 -14.33 31.83
CA ASP A 117 -15.58 -15.59 31.07
C ASP A 117 -15.66 -15.36 29.55
N PHE A 118 -15.66 -14.13 29.10
CA PHE A 118 -15.68 -13.81 27.67
C PHE A 118 -14.43 -14.34 26.98
N VAL A 119 -14.61 -15.27 26.03
CA VAL A 119 -13.54 -15.84 25.20
C VAL A 119 -13.93 -15.67 23.74
N PRO A 120 -13.35 -14.72 23.01
CA PRO A 120 -13.56 -14.61 21.57
C PRO A 120 -12.87 -15.74 20.82
N ASN A 121 -13.29 -15.95 19.57
CA ASN A 121 -12.67 -16.93 18.69
C ASN A 121 -11.27 -16.50 18.26
N GLU A 122 -11.06 -15.21 18.06
CA GLU A 122 -9.77 -14.63 17.71
C GLU A 122 -9.60 -13.23 18.32
N PHE A 123 -8.35 -12.91 18.60
CA PHE A 123 -7.91 -11.59 19.04
C PHE A 123 -7.06 -10.92 17.96
N ALA A 124 -7.18 -9.61 17.88
CA ALA A 124 -6.38 -8.77 17.00
C ALA A 124 -6.19 -7.38 17.61
N THR A 125 -5.48 -6.57 16.90
CA THR A 125 -5.23 -5.18 17.26
C THR A 125 -5.79 -4.26 16.17
N GLY A 126 -6.12 -3.03 16.54
CA GLY A 126 -6.46 -1.97 15.62
C GLY A 126 -5.78 -0.66 16.00
N VAL A 127 -5.73 0.26 15.06
CA VAL A 127 -5.17 1.59 15.22
C VAL A 127 -6.23 2.63 14.91
N VAL A 128 -6.46 3.55 15.83
CA VAL A 128 -7.37 4.68 15.60
C VAL A 128 -6.79 5.58 14.51
N VAL A 129 -7.56 5.86 13.49
CA VAL A 129 -7.16 6.71 12.35
C VAL A 129 -8.03 7.94 12.16
N ASP A 130 -9.04 8.10 13.01
CA ASP A 130 -9.94 9.25 13.01
C ASP A 130 -10.58 9.48 14.36
N LYS A 131 -10.79 10.75 14.76
CA LYS A 131 -11.43 11.13 16.03
C LYS A 131 -12.87 10.63 16.15
N GLY A 132 -13.54 10.46 15.03
CA GLY A 132 -14.93 10.02 14.94
C GLY A 132 -15.14 8.51 15.02
N GLY A 133 -14.13 7.71 15.39
CA GLY A 133 -14.31 6.27 15.61
C GLY A 133 -13.95 5.36 14.44
N LEU A 134 -13.03 5.78 13.55
CA LEU A 134 -12.48 4.90 12.53
C LEU A 134 -11.23 4.20 13.06
N VAL A 135 -11.24 2.87 12.96
CA VAL A 135 -10.17 1.97 13.41
C VAL A 135 -9.64 1.18 12.22
N LEU A 136 -8.36 1.30 11.96
CA LEU A 136 -7.64 0.53 10.95
C LEU A 136 -7.17 -0.80 11.54
N THR A 137 -7.29 -1.88 10.78
CA THR A 137 -6.73 -3.21 11.10
C THR A 137 -6.37 -3.95 9.81
N ASN A 138 -5.89 -5.19 9.90
CA ASN A 138 -5.68 -6.02 8.73
C ASN A 138 -7.00 -6.63 8.23
N TYR A 139 -7.13 -6.79 6.91
CA TYR A 139 -8.28 -7.45 6.31
C TYR A 139 -8.43 -8.92 6.77
N HIS A 140 -7.31 -9.68 6.80
CA HIS A 140 -7.35 -11.08 7.19
C HIS A 140 -7.85 -11.32 8.62
N VAL A 141 -7.77 -10.34 9.51
CA VAL A 141 -8.30 -10.40 10.87
C VAL A 141 -9.82 -10.58 10.89
N LEU A 142 -10.50 -10.03 9.89
CA LEU A 142 -11.95 -10.02 9.85
C LEU A 142 -12.54 -11.40 9.54
N GLY A 143 -11.82 -12.26 8.80
CA GLY A 143 -12.35 -13.52 8.34
C GLY A 143 -13.59 -13.35 7.45
N ASP A 144 -14.56 -14.26 7.57
CA ASP A 144 -15.85 -14.11 6.90
C ASP A 144 -16.73 -13.14 7.69
N ILE A 145 -16.89 -11.94 7.15
CA ILE A 145 -17.58 -10.83 7.81
C ILE A 145 -19.07 -11.11 8.04
N SER A 146 -19.69 -11.91 7.18
CA SER A 146 -21.10 -12.28 7.32
C SER A 146 -21.34 -13.19 8.54
N GLN A 147 -20.33 -13.96 8.94
CA GLN A 147 -20.40 -14.95 10.01
C GLN A 147 -19.79 -14.48 11.33
N ASN A 148 -19.31 -13.25 11.42
CA ASN A 148 -18.61 -12.77 12.60
C ASN A 148 -19.18 -11.46 13.13
N ASP A 149 -19.12 -11.31 14.44
CA ASP A 149 -19.28 -10.04 15.17
C ASP A 149 -17.92 -9.58 15.68
N TYR A 150 -17.75 -8.27 15.80
CA TYR A 150 -16.50 -7.66 16.25
C TYR A 150 -16.74 -6.75 17.44
N PHE A 151 -15.87 -6.86 18.43
CA PHE A 151 -15.84 -5.99 19.60
C PHE A 151 -14.49 -5.29 19.66
N VAL A 152 -14.51 -4.00 19.98
CA VAL A 152 -13.29 -3.18 20.05
C VAL A 152 -13.24 -2.54 21.44
N TRP A 153 -12.14 -2.76 22.16
CA TRP A 153 -11.88 -2.13 23.45
C TRP A 153 -11.02 -0.89 23.22
N ILE A 154 -11.56 0.25 23.65
CA ILE A 154 -10.91 1.56 23.54
C ILE A 154 -10.78 2.09 24.97
N GLN A 155 -9.56 2.39 25.39
CA GLN A 155 -9.29 2.90 26.74
C GLN A 155 -10.00 2.07 27.83
N ARG A 156 -9.91 0.75 27.75
CA ARG A 156 -10.55 -0.22 28.64
C ARG A 156 -12.09 -0.26 28.62
N ARG A 157 -12.72 0.38 27.64
CA ARG A 157 -14.18 0.33 27.43
C ARG A 157 -14.50 -0.51 26.20
N PRO A 158 -15.47 -1.43 26.29
CA PRO A 158 -15.88 -2.22 25.15
C PRO A 158 -16.85 -1.44 24.26
N PHE A 159 -16.65 -1.53 22.95
CA PHE A 159 -17.55 -1.01 21.92
C PHE A 159 -17.81 -2.07 20.87
N THR A 160 -19.05 -2.17 20.38
CA THR A 160 -19.35 -3.01 19.23
C THR A 160 -18.86 -2.32 17.97
N ALA A 161 -18.04 -3.02 17.19
CA ALA A 161 -17.61 -2.57 15.89
C ALA A 161 -18.51 -3.17 14.81
N SER A 162 -18.94 -2.36 13.86
CA SER A 162 -19.64 -2.78 12.66
C SER A 162 -18.72 -2.64 11.45
N VAL A 163 -18.64 -3.70 10.63
CA VAL A 163 -17.83 -3.70 9.41
C VAL A 163 -18.66 -3.37 8.20
N HIS A 164 -19.98 -3.27 8.32
CA HIS A 164 -20.81 -3.03 7.15
C HIS A 164 -22.14 -2.37 7.43
N ARG A 165 -22.73 -1.89 6.39
CA ARG A 165 -24.13 -1.49 6.23
C ARG A 165 -24.68 -0.35 7.04
N MET A 166 -23.92 0.32 7.81
CA MET A 166 -24.39 1.60 8.28
C MET A 166 -23.97 2.65 7.26
N GLU A 167 -24.76 3.64 7.09
CA GLU A 167 -24.62 4.70 6.09
C GLU A 167 -23.26 5.43 6.08
N LYS A 168 -22.30 4.97 6.87
CA LYS A 168 -20.94 5.50 6.95
C LYS A 168 -19.97 4.36 7.07
N VAL A 169 -19.68 3.61 5.97
CA VAL A 169 -18.59 3.12 5.89
C VAL A 169 -17.84 2.22 5.88
N MET A 170 -17.34 1.40 5.70
CA MET A 170 -16.22 0.61 5.95
C MET A 170 -15.93 -0.06 4.70
N ALA A 171 -14.84 0.13 4.22
CA ALA A 171 -14.30 -0.54 3.09
C ALA A 171 -13.16 -1.44 3.56
N VAL A 172 -12.92 -2.47 2.82
CA VAL A 172 -11.82 -3.40 3.02
C VAL A 172 -11.07 -3.57 1.71
N ASP A 173 -9.78 -3.86 1.81
CA ASP A 173 -8.96 -4.13 0.64
C ASP A 173 -8.09 -5.38 0.84
N PRO A 174 -8.45 -6.50 0.17
CA PRO A 174 -7.68 -7.73 0.23
C PRO A 174 -6.29 -7.60 -0.40
N TRP A 175 -6.11 -6.71 -1.40
CA TRP A 175 -4.84 -6.56 -2.10
C TRP A 175 -3.74 -5.99 -1.21
N THR A 176 -4.09 -5.02 -0.36
CA THR A 176 -3.16 -4.43 0.61
C THR A 176 -3.36 -4.94 2.04
N ASP A 177 -4.28 -5.90 2.25
CA ASP A 177 -4.61 -6.45 3.56
C ASP A 177 -5.02 -5.39 4.58
N LEU A 178 -5.72 -4.34 4.15
CA LEU A 178 -6.19 -3.27 5.01
C LEU A 178 -7.72 -3.31 5.17
N ALA A 179 -8.20 -2.97 6.36
CA ALA A 179 -9.61 -2.81 6.66
C ALA A 179 -9.82 -1.66 7.64
N VAL A 180 -10.90 -0.90 7.46
CA VAL A 180 -11.31 0.15 8.39
C VAL A 180 -12.64 -0.21 9.02
N LEU A 181 -12.69 -0.23 10.35
CA LEU A 181 -13.88 -0.47 11.16
C LEU A 181 -14.44 0.86 11.66
N LYS A 182 -15.76 0.95 11.79
CA LYS A 182 -16.43 2.05 12.48
C LYS A 182 -16.89 1.58 13.86
N VAL A 183 -16.58 2.34 14.89
CA VAL A 183 -17.08 2.15 16.25
C VAL A 183 -17.87 3.37 16.69
N ALA A 184 -18.86 3.17 17.56
CA ALA A 184 -19.69 4.24 18.12
C ALA A 184 -18.94 4.96 19.27
N ALA A 185 -17.75 5.49 18.96
CA ALA A 185 -16.92 6.23 19.92
C ALA A 185 -16.47 7.54 19.28
N THR A 186 -16.36 8.58 20.09
CA THR A 186 -15.91 9.94 19.73
C THR A 186 -14.70 10.32 20.54
N ASP A 187 -14.05 11.40 20.15
CA ASP A 187 -12.91 12.00 20.85
C ASP A 187 -11.69 11.07 20.99
N LEU A 188 -11.55 10.17 20.04
CA LEU A 188 -10.40 9.27 19.98
C LEU A 188 -9.13 10.01 19.55
N VAL A 189 -7.98 9.46 19.91
CA VAL A 189 -6.67 9.99 19.54
C VAL A 189 -6.17 9.25 18.28
N PRO A 190 -6.20 9.89 17.11
CA PRO A 190 -5.67 9.26 15.89
C PRO A 190 -4.16 9.07 15.96
N MET A 191 -3.66 7.94 15.47
CA MET A 191 -2.25 7.64 15.37
C MET A 191 -1.58 8.54 14.31
N PRO A 192 -0.52 9.28 14.66
CA PRO A 192 0.25 10.02 13.65
C PRO A 192 0.92 9.07 12.65
N LEU A 193 0.78 9.34 11.36
CA LEU A 193 1.40 8.54 10.30
C LEU A 193 2.81 9.06 9.97
N GLY A 194 3.81 8.20 10.07
CA GLY A 194 5.17 8.44 9.61
C GLY A 194 5.36 8.07 8.13
N ASP A 195 6.57 8.10 7.64
CA ASP A 195 6.93 7.77 6.26
C ASP A 195 7.93 6.60 6.23
N SER A 196 7.50 5.45 5.72
CA SER A 196 8.32 4.26 5.62
C SER A 196 9.40 4.34 4.54
N SER A 197 9.32 5.29 3.60
CA SER A 197 10.35 5.49 2.56
C SER A 197 11.69 5.97 3.15
N LEU A 198 11.65 6.54 4.35
CA LEU A 198 12.82 7.04 5.07
C LEU A 198 13.50 5.96 5.94
N LEU A 199 12.94 4.77 6.01
CA LEU A 199 13.44 3.71 6.88
C LEU A 199 14.79 3.17 6.40
N LYS A 200 15.63 2.87 7.39
CA LYS A 200 16.90 2.19 7.19
C LYS A 200 17.02 1.04 8.18
N LYS A 201 17.72 -0.03 7.78
CA LYS A 201 18.05 -1.14 8.69
C LYS A 201 18.81 -0.59 9.90
N GLY A 202 18.47 -1.09 11.09
CA GLY A 202 19.04 -0.64 12.36
C GLY A 202 18.28 0.50 13.04
N MET A 203 17.31 1.15 12.38
CA MET A 203 16.47 2.14 13.05
C MET A 203 15.63 1.48 14.14
N VAL A 204 15.61 2.08 15.34
CA VAL A 204 14.82 1.63 16.48
C VAL A 204 13.34 1.83 16.20
N VAL A 205 12.55 0.83 16.55
CA VAL A 205 11.10 0.81 16.40
C VAL A 205 10.44 0.20 17.64
N ILE A 206 9.19 0.58 17.89
CA ILE A 206 8.36 0.04 18.97
C ILE A 206 7.12 -0.55 18.32
N ALA A 207 6.84 -1.81 18.61
CA ALA A 207 5.60 -2.47 18.21
C ALA A 207 4.58 -2.40 19.34
N LEU A 208 3.36 -1.95 19.02
CA LEU A 208 2.24 -1.81 19.94
C LEU A 208 1.11 -2.71 19.49
N GLY A 209 0.60 -3.56 20.37
CA GLY A 209 -0.47 -4.48 20.04
C GLY A 209 -1.04 -5.19 21.27
N ASN A 210 -2.05 -6.04 21.04
CA ASN A 210 -2.68 -6.83 22.09
C ASN A 210 -2.41 -8.34 21.88
N PRO A 211 -1.20 -8.83 22.25
CA PRO A 211 -0.84 -10.22 22.03
C PRO A 211 -1.69 -11.16 22.87
N TYR A 212 -2.13 -12.26 22.26
CA TYR A 212 -2.91 -13.35 22.89
C TYR A 212 -4.22 -12.92 23.55
N GLY A 213 -4.67 -11.66 23.37
CA GLY A 213 -5.83 -11.13 24.09
C GLY A 213 -5.70 -11.22 25.60
N ILE A 214 -4.48 -11.31 26.10
CA ILE A 214 -4.19 -11.42 27.54
C ILE A 214 -4.74 -10.23 28.28
N ALA A 215 -4.72 -9.08 27.65
CA ALA A 215 -5.38 -7.89 28.15
C ALA A 215 -6.89 -7.95 27.82
N ARG A 216 -7.65 -8.74 28.54
CA ARG A 216 -9.12 -8.74 28.46
C ARG A 216 -9.74 -7.35 28.64
N GLN A 217 -9.00 -6.43 29.19
CA GLN A 217 -9.38 -5.02 29.39
C GLN A 217 -8.89 -4.10 28.27
N GLY A 218 -8.33 -4.65 27.17
CA GLY A 218 -7.86 -3.88 26.03
C GLY A 218 -6.54 -3.15 26.25
N GLU A 219 -5.73 -3.58 27.23
CA GLU A 219 -4.40 -3.01 27.44
C GLU A 219 -3.47 -3.37 26.30
N VAL A 220 -2.66 -2.40 25.91
CA VAL A 220 -1.68 -2.52 24.84
C VAL A 220 -0.36 -3.01 25.41
N SER A 221 0.23 -4.02 24.79
CA SER A 221 1.61 -4.42 25.08
C SER A 221 2.56 -3.76 24.10
N ALA A 222 3.71 -3.30 24.63
CA ALA A 222 4.78 -2.74 23.82
C ALA A 222 5.97 -3.70 23.76
N SER A 223 6.56 -3.83 22.59
CA SER A 223 7.87 -4.45 22.42
C SER A 223 8.75 -3.59 21.53
N TRP A 224 10.03 -3.49 21.83
CA TRP A 224 10.94 -2.71 21.03
C TRP A 224 11.89 -3.60 20.23
N GLY A 225 12.45 -3.07 19.16
CA GLY A 225 13.41 -3.74 18.29
C GLY A 225 13.95 -2.77 17.25
N ILE A 226 14.44 -3.32 16.15
CA ILE A 226 14.94 -2.52 15.03
C ILE A 226 14.24 -2.90 13.72
N VAL A 227 14.39 -2.06 12.71
CA VAL A 227 14.14 -2.44 11.32
C VAL A 227 15.23 -3.42 10.91
N SER A 228 14.89 -4.71 10.86
CA SER A 228 15.86 -5.77 10.49
C SER A 228 16.04 -5.87 9.00
N ASN A 229 14.96 -5.66 8.21
CA ASN A 229 15.02 -5.69 6.75
C ASN A 229 13.83 -4.94 6.13
N LEU A 230 13.93 -4.67 4.83
CA LEU A 230 12.90 -4.01 4.03
C LEU A 230 12.55 -4.87 2.81
N ALA A 231 11.39 -4.61 2.19
CA ALA A 231 10.94 -5.30 0.98
C ALA A 231 10.88 -6.83 1.11
N ARG A 232 10.43 -7.34 2.27
CA ARG A 232 10.23 -8.77 2.49
C ARG A 232 8.91 -9.24 1.87
N LYS A 233 8.91 -10.47 1.36
CA LYS A 233 7.73 -11.11 0.75
C LYS A 233 6.93 -11.83 1.84
N ALA A 234 5.60 -11.70 1.79
CA ALA A 234 4.70 -12.60 2.49
C ALA A 234 4.78 -14.01 1.87
N ALA A 235 4.52 -15.03 2.67
CA ALA A 235 4.44 -16.39 2.15
C ALA A 235 3.23 -16.53 1.22
N ARG A 236 3.45 -17.07 0.03
CA ARG A 236 2.35 -17.41 -0.89
C ARG A 236 1.50 -18.53 -0.28
N ARG A 237 0.19 -18.38 -0.30
CA ARG A 237 -0.72 -19.45 0.11
C ARG A 237 -0.64 -20.60 -0.89
N PRO A 238 -0.65 -21.88 -0.44
CA PRO A 238 -0.80 -22.99 -1.36
C PRO A 238 -2.14 -22.88 -2.06
N ARG A 239 -2.13 -23.01 -3.36
CA ARG A 239 -3.32 -23.02 -4.19
C ARG A 239 -3.84 -24.44 -4.36
N PRO A 240 -5.16 -24.62 -4.51
CA PRO A 240 -5.71 -25.88 -4.98
C PRO A 240 -5.09 -26.24 -6.33
N VAL A 241 -4.78 -27.52 -6.53
CA VAL A 241 -4.30 -28.05 -7.82
C VAL A 241 -5.39 -27.76 -8.86
N GLY A 242 -5.05 -27.01 -9.92
CA GLY A 242 -6.01 -26.61 -10.96
C GLY A 242 -6.46 -25.13 -10.90
N GLY A 243 -6.07 -24.37 -9.89
CA GLY A 243 -6.32 -22.91 -9.83
C GLY A 243 -5.40 -22.18 -10.81
N GLY A 244 -5.99 -21.39 -11.70
CA GLY A 244 -5.31 -20.64 -12.76
C GLY A 244 -4.21 -19.71 -12.30
N SER A 245 -3.52 -19.17 -13.29
CA SER A 245 -2.30 -18.34 -13.32
C SER A 245 -1.68 -17.90 -11.99
N GLY A 246 -0.37 -18.09 -11.85
CA GLY A 246 0.44 -17.75 -10.66
C GLY A 246 0.50 -16.27 -10.23
N ALA A 247 -0.58 -15.48 -10.47
CA ALA A 247 -0.68 -14.09 -10.03
C ALA A 247 -0.72 -13.98 -8.50
N ALA A 248 -0.05 -12.97 -7.94
CA ALA A 248 -0.09 -12.70 -6.51
C ALA A 248 -1.52 -12.33 -6.06
N GLU A 249 -1.96 -12.86 -4.93
CA GLU A 249 -3.26 -12.54 -4.33
C GLU A 249 -3.19 -11.28 -3.46
N SER A 250 -1.99 -10.94 -2.99
CA SER A 250 -1.72 -9.75 -2.20
C SER A 250 -0.47 -9.04 -2.70
N LEU A 251 -0.47 -7.71 -2.60
CA LEU A 251 0.69 -6.87 -2.89
C LEU A 251 1.93 -7.29 -2.06
N HIS A 252 1.71 -7.85 -0.87
CA HIS A 252 2.78 -8.22 0.05
C HIS A 252 3.56 -9.46 -0.38
N GLU A 253 2.97 -10.31 -1.21
CA GLU A 253 3.68 -11.43 -1.85
C GLU A 253 4.78 -10.96 -2.81
N LEU A 254 4.70 -9.71 -3.28
CA LEU A 254 5.62 -9.08 -4.21
C LEU A 254 6.79 -8.34 -3.52
N GLY A 255 6.90 -8.45 -2.19
CA GLY A 255 8.03 -7.90 -1.44
C GLY A 255 7.84 -6.45 -1.04
N THR A 256 6.93 -6.20 -0.12
CA THR A 256 6.68 -4.85 0.43
C THR A 256 6.91 -4.76 1.92
N LEU A 257 6.93 -5.88 2.66
CA LEU A 257 6.89 -5.87 4.12
C LEU A 257 8.19 -5.35 4.76
N ILE A 258 8.03 -4.62 5.85
CA ILE A 258 9.08 -4.31 6.81
C ILE A 258 9.27 -5.55 7.69
N GLN A 259 10.51 -5.96 7.92
CA GLN A 259 10.87 -6.97 8.91
C GLN A 259 11.46 -6.29 10.14
N THR A 260 11.04 -6.72 11.32
CA THR A 260 11.55 -6.28 12.63
C THR A 260 11.83 -7.48 13.54
N ASP A 261 12.71 -7.32 14.48
CA ASP A 261 12.96 -8.27 15.58
C ASP A 261 12.15 -7.92 16.85
N ALA A 262 11.39 -6.81 16.84
CA ALA A 262 10.37 -6.57 17.85
C ALA A 262 9.38 -7.74 17.88
N ARG A 263 9.05 -8.23 19.07
CA ARG A 263 8.18 -9.40 19.23
C ARG A 263 6.75 -9.10 18.75
N LEU A 264 6.31 -9.85 17.77
CA LEU A 264 4.94 -9.85 17.27
C LEU A 264 4.34 -11.24 17.47
N ASN A 265 3.42 -11.36 18.41
CA ASN A 265 2.74 -12.60 18.74
C ASN A 265 1.33 -12.63 18.13
N LEU A 266 0.60 -13.75 18.31
CA LEU A 266 -0.81 -13.85 17.93
C LEU A 266 -1.62 -12.74 18.63
N GLY A 267 -2.47 -12.05 17.88
CA GLY A 267 -3.25 -10.91 18.37
C GLY A 267 -2.60 -9.54 18.10
N THR A 268 -1.33 -9.46 17.72
CA THR A 268 -0.69 -8.18 17.38
C THR A 268 -1.00 -7.71 15.95
N SER A 269 -1.57 -8.55 15.09
CA SER A 269 -2.00 -8.16 13.73
C SER A 269 -2.96 -6.97 13.78
N GLY A 270 -2.71 -5.96 12.95
CA GLY A 270 -3.43 -4.69 12.95
C GLY A 270 -2.92 -3.65 13.95
N GLY A 271 -1.86 -3.96 14.69
CA GLY A 271 -1.20 -3.03 15.61
C GLY A 271 -0.26 -2.05 14.92
N ALA A 272 0.34 -1.16 15.70
CA ALA A 272 1.24 -0.14 15.17
C ALA A 272 2.71 -0.52 15.37
N LEU A 273 3.52 -0.39 14.31
CA LEU A 273 4.97 -0.28 14.40
C LEU A 273 5.30 1.22 14.33
N VAL A 274 5.83 1.78 15.41
CA VAL A 274 6.10 3.22 15.53
C VAL A 274 7.59 3.52 15.61
N ASN A 275 8.00 4.69 15.14
CA ASN A 275 9.34 5.23 15.35
C ASN A 275 9.42 5.97 16.69
N LEU A 276 10.62 6.34 17.14
CA LEU A 276 10.83 7.08 18.39
C LEU A 276 10.22 8.51 18.40
N ARG A 277 9.69 8.99 17.27
CA ARG A 277 8.89 10.23 17.21
C ARG A 277 7.41 10.00 17.49
N GLY A 278 6.99 8.75 17.75
CA GLY A 278 5.59 8.38 17.95
C GLY A 278 4.77 8.35 16.67
N GLN A 279 5.40 8.16 15.51
CA GLN A 279 4.72 8.08 14.22
C GLN A 279 4.66 6.62 13.76
N MET A 280 3.50 6.14 13.34
CA MET A 280 3.32 4.82 12.77
C MET A 280 4.02 4.73 11.40
N ILE A 281 4.98 3.84 11.31
CA ILE A 281 5.75 3.55 10.09
C ILE A 281 5.33 2.24 9.44
N GLY A 282 4.54 1.44 10.13
CA GLY A 282 3.98 0.19 9.62
C GLY A 282 2.79 -0.29 10.43
N LEU A 283 1.90 -1.05 9.79
CA LEU A 283 0.82 -1.80 10.43
C LEU A 283 1.31 -3.23 10.62
N THR A 284 1.37 -3.72 11.88
CA THR A 284 1.86 -5.07 12.18
C THR A 284 0.96 -6.13 11.55
N SER A 285 1.56 -7.21 11.04
CA SER A 285 0.85 -8.26 10.34
C SER A 285 1.49 -9.62 10.55
N SER A 286 0.66 -10.64 10.77
CA SER A 286 1.08 -12.04 10.87
C SER A 286 1.11 -12.76 9.52
N LEU A 287 0.89 -12.08 8.39
CA LEU A 287 0.84 -12.70 7.05
C LEU A 287 2.05 -13.56 6.70
N ALA A 288 3.21 -13.22 7.22
CA ALA A 288 4.42 -13.99 6.98
C ALA A 288 4.70 -15.08 8.05
N ALA A 289 3.92 -15.08 9.15
CA ALA A 289 4.05 -16.04 10.24
C ALA A 289 3.36 -17.38 9.96
N LEU A 290 2.62 -17.52 8.85
CA LEU A 290 1.87 -18.71 8.53
C LEU A 290 2.79 -19.80 7.99
N ARG A 291 3.00 -20.82 8.79
CA ARG A 291 3.47 -22.19 8.57
C ARG A 291 4.84 -22.54 9.14
N GLY A 292 4.78 -23.05 10.37
CA GLY A 292 5.73 -24.06 10.85
C GLY A 292 7.19 -23.63 11.00
N TYR A 293 7.50 -22.39 10.75
CA TYR A 293 8.78 -21.79 11.14
C TYR A 293 8.58 -21.08 12.46
N GLU A 294 9.38 -21.43 13.45
CA GLU A 294 9.50 -20.65 14.68
C GLU A 294 9.88 -19.22 14.30
N VAL A 295 8.92 -18.30 14.43
CA VAL A 295 9.06 -16.96 13.89
C VAL A 295 9.73 -16.08 14.91
N SER A 296 11.02 -15.93 14.80
CA SER A 296 11.80 -14.92 15.52
C SER A 296 11.70 -13.52 14.86
N ALA A 297 10.95 -13.37 13.76
CA ALA A 297 10.84 -12.12 13.01
C ALA A 297 9.40 -11.63 12.91
N GLY A 298 9.18 -10.36 13.26
CA GLY A 298 7.94 -9.64 13.03
C GLY A 298 7.89 -9.01 11.63
N PHE A 299 6.67 -8.79 11.13
CA PHE A 299 6.45 -8.13 9.85
C PHE A 299 5.42 -7.02 9.98
N ALA A 300 5.57 -5.96 9.17
CA ALA A 300 4.61 -4.86 9.13
C ALA A 300 4.41 -4.37 7.69
N ILE A 301 3.18 -3.97 7.37
CA ILE A 301 2.79 -3.31 6.13
C ILE A 301 3.29 -1.87 6.20
N PRO A 302 4.12 -1.39 5.26
CA PRO A 302 4.73 -0.07 5.34
C PRO A 302 3.72 1.06 5.17
N VAL A 303 3.86 2.14 5.93
CA VAL A 303 3.12 3.38 5.74
C VAL A 303 3.79 4.21 4.63
N ASP A 304 3.57 3.80 3.40
CA ASP A 304 4.04 4.48 2.17
C ASP A 304 2.90 5.26 1.48
N ALA A 305 3.17 5.81 0.31
CA ALA A 305 2.18 6.55 -0.48
C ALA A 305 0.96 5.68 -0.86
N THR A 306 1.17 4.40 -1.18
CA THR A 306 0.09 3.45 -1.49
C THR A 306 -0.80 3.21 -0.28
N PHE A 307 -0.19 2.95 0.89
CA PHE A 307 -0.91 2.80 2.15
C PHE A 307 -1.79 4.02 2.45
N ARG A 308 -1.24 5.23 2.31
CA ARG A 308 -1.97 6.47 2.57
C ARG A 308 -3.15 6.68 1.63
N ARG A 309 -2.97 6.39 0.33
CA ARG A 309 -4.04 6.45 -0.67
C ARG A 309 -5.15 5.46 -0.32
N VAL A 310 -4.79 4.20 -0.11
CA VAL A 310 -5.74 3.14 0.25
C VAL A 310 -6.48 3.49 1.55
N LEU A 311 -5.77 3.92 2.59
CA LEU A 311 -6.41 4.33 3.84
C LEU A 311 -7.39 5.49 3.65
N ALA A 312 -7.08 6.47 2.81
CA ALA A 312 -7.97 7.59 2.51
C ALA A 312 -9.25 7.11 1.81
N ASP A 313 -9.15 6.17 0.86
CA ASP A 313 -10.30 5.57 0.21
C ASP A 313 -11.15 4.76 1.21
N LEU A 314 -10.52 3.91 2.01
CA LEU A 314 -11.22 3.10 3.02
C LEU A 314 -11.94 3.98 4.07
N LYS A 315 -11.32 5.06 4.52
CA LYS A 315 -11.96 6.04 5.44
C LYS A 315 -13.18 6.71 4.82
N ALA A 316 -13.17 6.92 3.52
CA ALA A 316 -14.28 7.50 2.77
C ALA A 316 -15.33 6.45 2.34
N GLY A 317 -15.15 5.18 2.71
CA GLY A 317 -16.05 4.09 2.31
C GLY A 317 -15.89 3.65 0.85
N ARG A 318 -14.83 4.07 0.18
CA ARG A 318 -14.57 3.68 -1.20
C ARG A 318 -13.66 2.46 -1.27
N ARG A 319 -13.89 1.63 -2.28
CA ARG A 319 -12.98 0.54 -2.61
C ARG A 319 -11.78 1.09 -3.38
N PRO A 320 -10.54 0.86 -2.90
CA PRO A 320 -9.36 1.25 -3.65
C PRO A 320 -9.27 0.52 -4.99
N ASP A 321 -8.73 1.17 -5.99
CA ASP A 321 -8.40 0.57 -7.27
C ASP A 321 -6.88 0.47 -7.47
N PHE A 322 -6.49 -0.43 -8.38
CA PHE A 322 -5.08 -0.72 -8.66
C PHE A 322 -4.86 -0.89 -10.15
N GLY A 323 -3.66 -0.54 -10.58
CA GLY A 323 -3.27 -0.57 -11.97
C GLY A 323 -3.05 -1.97 -12.53
N PHE A 324 -3.39 -2.12 -13.80
CA PHE A 324 -3.13 -3.30 -14.61
C PHE A 324 -2.41 -2.90 -15.90
N LEU A 325 -1.30 -3.57 -16.22
CA LEU A 325 -0.50 -3.27 -17.41
C LEU A 325 -0.82 -4.21 -18.59
N GLY A 326 -1.06 -5.48 -18.34
CA GLY A 326 -1.41 -6.46 -19.36
C GLY A 326 -0.20 -7.18 -19.98
N VAL A 327 0.77 -7.54 -19.15
CA VAL A 327 1.91 -8.38 -19.54
C VAL A 327 1.95 -9.65 -18.73
N GLN A 328 2.45 -10.74 -19.32
CA GLN A 328 3.04 -11.86 -18.60
C GLN A 328 4.55 -11.64 -18.59
N ALA A 329 5.14 -11.61 -17.41
CA ALA A 329 6.56 -11.37 -17.24
C ALA A 329 7.20 -12.44 -16.35
N THR A 330 8.44 -12.74 -16.63
CA THR A 330 9.23 -13.72 -15.91
C THR A 330 10.61 -13.17 -15.54
N GLU A 331 11.36 -13.98 -14.81
CA GLU A 331 12.73 -13.69 -14.45
C GLU A 331 13.65 -13.74 -15.69
N LEU A 332 14.68 -12.91 -15.70
CA LEU A 332 15.78 -13.05 -16.64
C LEU A 332 16.48 -14.40 -16.47
N SER A 333 17.11 -14.90 -17.53
CA SER A 333 17.89 -16.12 -17.47
C SER A 333 18.94 -16.08 -16.35
N ARG A 334 19.34 -17.25 -15.85
CA ARG A 334 20.39 -17.34 -14.84
C ARG A 334 21.70 -16.68 -15.31
N VAL A 335 22.03 -16.84 -16.59
CA VAL A 335 23.24 -16.26 -17.19
C VAL A 335 23.18 -14.74 -17.19
N ASP A 336 22.06 -14.14 -17.62
CA ASP A 336 21.88 -12.69 -17.61
C ASP A 336 22.01 -12.12 -16.20
N ARG A 337 21.40 -12.78 -15.22
CA ARG A 337 21.46 -12.35 -13.81
C ARG A 337 22.87 -12.43 -13.24
N GLN A 338 23.64 -13.44 -13.60
CA GLN A 338 25.06 -13.59 -13.24
C GLN A 338 25.93 -12.49 -13.85
N GLN A 339 25.60 -12.03 -15.06
CA GLN A 339 26.23 -10.89 -15.73
C GLN A 339 25.79 -9.53 -15.17
N GLY A 340 25.00 -9.52 -14.08
CA GLY A 340 24.55 -8.29 -13.44
C GLY A 340 23.31 -7.64 -14.09
N ARG A 341 22.73 -8.23 -15.13
CA ARG A 341 21.48 -7.73 -15.73
C ARG A 341 20.33 -7.84 -14.73
N ARG A 342 19.44 -6.84 -14.73
CA ARG A 342 18.25 -6.77 -13.86
C ARG A 342 17.06 -6.32 -14.70
N GLY A 343 15.86 -6.75 -14.31
CA GLY A 343 14.62 -6.39 -14.97
C GLY A 343 13.64 -7.55 -15.04
N ALA A 344 12.44 -7.27 -15.55
CA ALA A 344 11.39 -8.24 -15.81
C ALA A 344 11.32 -8.53 -17.32
N LEU A 345 11.48 -9.79 -17.70
CA LEU A 345 11.39 -10.20 -19.10
C LEU A 345 9.92 -10.37 -19.50
N VAL A 346 9.48 -9.65 -20.52
CA VAL A 346 8.13 -9.75 -21.09
C VAL A 346 8.03 -11.00 -21.93
N GLU A 347 7.30 -12.01 -21.46
CA GLU A 347 7.02 -13.25 -22.22
C GLU A 347 5.84 -13.08 -23.18
N GLN A 348 4.81 -12.35 -22.73
CA GLN A 348 3.63 -12.09 -23.53
C GLN A 348 3.08 -10.70 -23.22
N VAL A 349 2.58 -10.02 -24.24
CA VAL A 349 1.78 -8.81 -24.15
C VAL A 349 0.34 -9.18 -24.54
N LEU A 350 -0.61 -8.91 -23.66
CA LEU A 350 -2.01 -9.21 -23.91
C LEU A 350 -2.59 -8.16 -24.88
N PRO A 351 -3.26 -8.58 -25.96
CA PRO A 351 -3.91 -7.67 -26.89
C PRO A 351 -4.96 -6.78 -26.20
N GLY A 352 -5.14 -5.56 -26.69
CA GLY A 352 -6.10 -4.62 -26.11
C GLY A 352 -5.83 -4.23 -24.66
N THR A 353 -4.57 -4.19 -24.25
CA THR A 353 -4.18 -3.76 -22.90
C THR A 353 -3.25 -2.56 -22.96
N PRO A 354 -3.05 -1.85 -21.83
CA PRO A 354 -2.11 -0.74 -21.74
C PRO A 354 -0.70 -1.06 -22.25
N ALA A 355 -0.22 -2.28 -22.03
CA ALA A 355 1.08 -2.73 -22.52
C ALA A 355 1.15 -2.76 -24.04
N ALA A 356 0.10 -3.29 -24.68
CA ALA A 356 0.00 -3.34 -26.14
C ALA A 356 -0.09 -1.92 -26.73
N ALA A 357 -0.92 -1.05 -26.12
CA ALA A 357 -1.09 0.33 -26.54
C ALA A 357 0.22 1.14 -26.40
N ALA A 358 1.02 0.87 -25.35
CA ALA A 358 2.32 1.49 -25.14
C ALA A 358 3.43 0.98 -26.08
N GLY A 359 3.16 -0.07 -26.87
CA GLY A 359 4.13 -0.65 -27.81
C GLY A 359 5.15 -1.58 -27.16
N LEU A 360 4.84 -2.14 -25.99
CA LEU A 360 5.62 -3.25 -25.42
C LEU A 360 5.55 -4.47 -26.32
N ARG A 361 6.60 -5.27 -26.31
CA ARG A 361 6.74 -6.46 -27.15
C ARG A 361 7.28 -7.63 -26.35
N ARG A 362 7.00 -8.85 -26.79
CA ARG A 362 7.67 -10.05 -26.29
C ARG A 362 9.18 -9.90 -26.44
N GLY A 363 9.94 -10.28 -25.42
CA GLY A 363 11.39 -10.15 -25.36
C GLY A 363 11.90 -8.81 -24.80
N ASP A 364 11.03 -7.84 -24.56
CA ASP A 364 11.40 -6.62 -23.85
C ASP A 364 11.79 -6.93 -22.41
N VAL A 365 12.78 -6.22 -21.89
CA VAL A 365 13.15 -6.26 -20.48
C VAL A 365 12.80 -4.92 -19.84
N ILE A 366 11.80 -4.91 -18.96
CA ILE A 366 11.40 -3.70 -18.22
C ILE A 366 12.34 -3.52 -17.04
N THR A 367 13.08 -2.41 -17.02
CA THR A 367 14.12 -2.12 -16.02
C THR A 367 13.72 -1.06 -15.01
N ARG A 368 12.71 -0.24 -15.32
CA ARG A 368 12.15 0.77 -14.41
C ARG A 368 10.66 0.98 -14.68
N VAL A 369 9.93 1.29 -13.61
CA VAL A 369 8.57 1.83 -13.64
C VAL A 369 8.63 3.18 -12.91
N ASN A 370 8.31 4.27 -13.61
CA ASN A 370 8.57 5.61 -13.14
C ASN A 370 10.06 5.77 -12.73
N GLN A 371 10.32 6.22 -11.53
CA GLN A 371 11.69 6.36 -11.01
C GLN A 371 12.18 5.10 -10.28
N GLN A 372 11.33 4.08 -10.10
CA GLN A 372 11.66 2.89 -9.32
C GLN A 372 12.34 1.82 -10.19
N PRO A 373 13.49 1.29 -9.77
CA PRO A 373 14.16 0.21 -10.49
C PRO A 373 13.36 -1.09 -10.36
N VAL A 374 13.26 -1.82 -11.47
CA VAL A 374 12.70 -3.16 -11.55
C VAL A 374 13.85 -4.16 -11.62
N HIS A 375 13.94 -5.06 -10.66
CA HIS A 375 15.00 -6.06 -10.59
C HIS A 375 14.56 -7.43 -11.09
N ASP A 376 13.28 -7.74 -10.98
CA ASP A 376 12.65 -9.02 -11.27
C ASP A 376 11.16 -8.83 -11.66
N SER A 377 10.47 -9.92 -12.00
CA SER A 377 9.06 -9.89 -12.36
C SER A 377 8.16 -9.43 -11.19
N ASP A 378 8.46 -9.87 -9.97
CA ASP A 378 7.71 -9.44 -8.77
C ASP A 378 7.87 -7.93 -8.54
N GLY A 379 9.06 -7.38 -8.79
CA GLY A 379 9.32 -5.94 -8.76
C GLY A 379 8.47 -5.16 -9.76
N LEU A 380 8.33 -5.67 -10.98
CA LEU A 380 7.44 -5.05 -11.98
C LEU A 380 5.99 -5.04 -11.49
N PHE A 381 5.46 -6.20 -11.09
CA PHE A 381 4.07 -6.32 -10.66
C PHE A 381 3.80 -5.53 -9.37
N ARG A 382 4.77 -5.41 -8.48
CA ARG A 382 4.70 -4.56 -7.29
C ARG A 382 4.55 -3.09 -7.65
N GLU A 383 5.43 -2.57 -8.52
CA GLU A 383 5.39 -1.15 -8.88
C GLU A 383 4.13 -0.78 -9.68
N ILE A 384 3.65 -1.65 -10.57
CA ILE A 384 2.36 -1.48 -11.27
C ILE A 384 1.18 -1.60 -10.30
N GLY A 385 1.18 -2.64 -9.43
CA GLY A 385 0.10 -2.90 -8.47
C GLY A 385 -0.03 -1.89 -7.33
N ARG A 386 0.94 -0.98 -7.18
CA ARG A 386 0.88 0.17 -6.27
C ARG A 386 0.18 1.38 -6.87
N GLN A 387 0.14 1.48 -8.21
CA GLN A 387 -0.49 2.62 -8.89
C GLN A 387 -2.01 2.47 -8.89
N PRO A 388 -2.78 3.56 -8.89
CA PRO A 388 -4.21 3.50 -9.14
C PRO A 388 -4.51 3.14 -10.60
N ALA A 389 -5.72 2.72 -10.88
CA ALA A 389 -6.22 2.64 -12.25
C ALA A 389 -6.16 4.03 -12.92
N LEU A 390 -6.00 4.04 -14.24
CA LEU A 390 -5.85 5.25 -15.07
C LEU A 390 -4.58 6.08 -14.78
N ALA A 391 -3.70 5.63 -13.88
CA ALA A 391 -2.39 6.26 -13.72
C ALA A 391 -1.56 6.11 -15.00
N GLU A 392 -0.90 7.19 -15.37
CA GLU A 392 0.13 7.17 -16.40
C GLU A 392 1.46 6.78 -15.78
N VAL A 393 2.13 5.78 -16.35
CA VAL A 393 3.42 5.27 -15.88
C VAL A 393 4.46 5.31 -17.00
N ALA A 394 5.66 5.78 -16.65
CA ALA A 394 6.82 5.71 -17.52
C ALA A 394 7.53 4.36 -17.34
N LEU A 395 7.77 3.66 -18.42
CA LEU A 395 8.43 2.37 -18.47
C LEU A 395 9.76 2.50 -19.18
N GLN A 396 10.86 2.14 -18.52
CA GLN A 396 12.15 2.04 -19.17
C GLN A 396 12.38 0.61 -19.62
N VAL A 397 12.60 0.42 -20.90
CA VAL A 397 12.62 -0.89 -21.56
C VAL A 397 13.94 -1.08 -22.30
N LEU A 398 14.55 -2.25 -22.14
CA LEU A 398 15.64 -2.71 -22.99
C LEU A 398 15.08 -3.70 -24.01
N ARG A 399 15.26 -3.42 -25.29
CA ARG A 399 14.84 -4.28 -26.41
C ARG A 399 16.06 -4.77 -27.17
N GLU A 400 16.18 -6.08 -27.30
CA GLU A 400 17.24 -6.69 -28.11
C GLU A 400 16.86 -6.63 -29.59
N PRO A 401 17.74 -6.14 -30.47
CA PRO A 401 17.51 -6.19 -31.89
C PRO A 401 17.62 -7.64 -32.41
N LEU A 402 16.92 -7.94 -33.53
CA LEU A 402 16.86 -9.27 -34.13
C LEU A 402 18.23 -9.87 -34.57
N LYS A 403 19.31 -9.09 -34.57
CA LYS A 403 20.65 -9.52 -35.03
C LYS A 403 21.69 -9.13 -33.97
N LYS A 404 21.87 -9.88 -32.89
CA LYS A 404 22.98 -9.76 -31.88
C LYS A 404 23.64 -8.36 -31.75
N GLN A 405 22.86 -7.30 -31.93
CA GLN A 405 23.27 -5.91 -31.76
C GLN A 405 23.10 -5.50 -30.30
N ILE A 406 23.71 -4.41 -29.91
CA ILE A 406 23.59 -3.85 -28.56
C ILE A 406 22.12 -3.57 -28.25
N PRO A 407 21.58 -4.00 -27.07
CA PRO A 407 20.22 -3.70 -26.67
C PRO A 407 19.95 -2.20 -26.70
N ARG A 408 18.81 -1.79 -27.25
CA ARG A 408 18.40 -0.39 -27.29
C ARG A 408 17.47 -0.09 -26.11
N ARG A 409 17.67 1.07 -25.49
CA ARG A 409 16.79 1.58 -24.47
C ARG A 409 15.65 2.36 -25.10
N PHE A 410 14.44 2.13 -24.60
CA PHE A 410 13.23 2.88 -24.95
C PHE A 410 12.58 3.36 -23.67
N ASP A 411 12.03 4.56 -23.70
CA ASP A 411 11.14 5.07 -22.67
C ASP A 411 9.72 5.06 -23.28
N LEU A 412 8.83 4.27 -22.67
CA LEU A 412 7.45 4.10 -23.10
C LEU A 412 6.53 4.65 -22.00
N THR A 413 5.38 5.16 -22.40
CA THR A 413 4.34 5.61 -21.46
C THR A 413 3.12 4.72 -21.60
N ALA A 414 2.56 4.24 -20.50
CA ALA A 414 1.35 3.44 -20.46
C ALA A 414 0.34 4.05 -19.49
N THR A 415 -0.92 4.21 -19.93
CA THR A 415 -2.04 4.52 -19.04
C THR A 415 -2.64 3.21 -18.54
N LEU A 416 -2.50 2.93 -17.25
CA LEU A 416 -2.91 1.65 -16.67
C LEU A 416 -4.43 1.46 -16.74
N SER A 417 -4.88 0.22 -16.98
CA SER A 417 -6.26 -0.19 -16.76
C SER A 417 -6.45 -0.61 -15.29
N LYS A 418 -7.62 -1.09 -14.92
CA LYS A 418 -7.93 -1.54 -13.56
C LYS A 418 -7.60 -3.02 -13.39
N LYS A 419 -6.89 -3.33 -12.30
CA LYS A 419 -6.60 -4.70 -11.88
C LYS A 419 -7.84 -5.32 -11.25
N TYR A 420 -8.11 -6.57 -11.61
CA TYR A 420 -9.03 -7.38 -10.82
C TYR A 420 -8.42 -7.69 -9.45
N VAL A 421 -9.16 -7.38 -8.41
CA VAL A 421 -8.89 -7.82 -7.04
C VAL A 421 -10.08 -8.67 -6.61
N THR A 422 -9.82 -9.84 -6.05
CA THR A 422 -10.85 -10.80 -5.64
C THR A 422 -11.98 -10.09 -4.90
N ALA A 423 -13.21 -10.32 -5.34
CA ALA A 423 -14.37 -9.67 -4.77
C ALA A 423 -14.50 -10.07 -3.30
N VAL A 424 -14.44 -9.09 -2.43
CA VAL A 424 -15.03 -9.18 -1.10
C VAL A 424 -16.54 -9.25 -1.30
N ALA A 425 -17.25 -9.99 -0.46
CA ALA A 425 -18.70 -10.11 -0.57
C ALA A 425 -19.33 -8.75 -0.92
N ALA A 426 -20.12 -8.71 -1.98
CA ALA A 426 -20.65 -7.48 -2.58
C ALA A 426 -21.39 -6.59 -1.57
N GLU A 427 -21.83 -7.17 -0.48
CA GLU A 427 -22.51 -6.54 0.65
C GLU A 427 -21.66 -5.52 1.43
N LEU A 428 -20.32 -5.56 1.28
CA LEU A 428 -19.39 -4.74 2.03
C LEU A 428 -18.90 -3.51 1.27
N VAL A 429 -19.33 -3.35 0.04
CA VAL A 429 -18.87 -2.26 -0.82
C VAL A 429 -20.08 -1.40 -1.17
N GLN A 430 -20.25 -0.28 -0.47
CA GLN A 430 -21.29 0.69 -0.81
C GLN A 430 -21.00 1.48 -2.10
N ASP A 431 -19.81 1.35 -2.63
CA ASP A 431 -19.33 2.16 -3.76
C ASP A 431 -19.57 1.50 -5.12
N HIS A 432 -20.60 0.68 -5.23
CA HIS A 432 -21.15 0.37 -6.55
C HIS A 432 -22.05 1.53 -6.93
N PRO A 433 -21.71 2.28 -7.98
CA PRO A 433 -22.65 3.28 -8.50
C PRO A 433 -24.00 2.60 -8.74
N VAL A 434 -25.08 3.30 -8.37
CA VAL A 434 -26.44 2.79 -8.54
C VAL A 434 -26.54 2.13 -9.92
N PRO A 435 -27.01 0.87 -10.02
CA PRO A 435 -27.10 0.19 -11.31
C PRO A 435 -27.96 1.00 -12.27
N TRP A 436 -27.42 1.37 -13.42
CA TRP A 436 -28.23 2.04 -14.44
C TRP A 436 -29.16 1.02 -15.09
N ARG A 437 -30.48 1.16 -14.90
CA ARG A 437 -31.51 0.21 -15.35
C ARG A 437 -31.17 -1.24 -14.98
N GLY A 438 -30.60 -1.43 -13.79
CA GLY A 438 -30.17 -2.73 -13.29
C GLY A 438 -28.81 -3.22 -13.80
N LEU A 439 -28.07 -2.42 -14.54
CA LEU A 439 -26.75 -2.78 -15.11
C LEU A 439 -25.62 -2.16 -14.30
N GLN A 440 -24.72 -2.99 -13.81
CA GLN A 440 -23.43 -2.59 -13.24
C GLN A 440 -22.31 -2.92 -14.22
N ILE A 441 -21.46 -1.96 -14.47
CA ILE A 441 -20.31 -2.12 -15.36
C ILE A 441 -19.00 -1.85 -14.66
N GLU A 442 -17.95 -2.44 -15.17
CA GLU A 442 -16.59 -2.32 -14.67
C GLU A 442 -15.60 -2.25 -15.86
N PHE A 443 -14.34 -1.96 -15.59
CA PHE A 443 -13.27 -2.12 -16.58
C PHE A 443 -13.23 -3.57 -17.09
N SER A 444 -13.04 -3.75 -18.39
CA SER A 444 -12.93 -5.07 -19.03
C SER A 444 -11.89 -5.97 -18.38
N THR A 445 -10.78 -5.38 -17.90
CA THR A 445 -9.68 -6.07 -17.24
C THR A 445 -9.94 -6.40 -15.76
N ALA A 446 -11.05 -5.93 -15.18
CA ALA A 446 -11.34 -6.05 -13.75
C ALA A 446 -12.60 -6.89 -13.45
N LEU A 447 -13.08 -7.69 -14.39
CA LEU A 447 -14.27 -8.55 -14.20
C LEU A 447 -13.97 -9.87 -13.45
N GLY A 448 -12.71 -10.26 -13.31
CA GLY A 448 -12.35 -11.55 -12.72
C GLY A 448 -12.72 -12.75 -13.59
N VAL A 449 -12.80 -12.55 -14.88
CA VAL A 449 -13.09 -13.62 -15.84
C VAL A 449 -11.94 -14.63 -15.88
N PRO A 450 -12.24 -15.93 -15.92
CA PRO A 450 -11.23 -16.94 -16.14
C PRO A 450 -10.47 -16.68 -17.44
N ASP A 451 -9.16 -16.89 -17.40
CA ASP A 451 -8.27 -16.79 -18.57
C ASP A 451 -8.40 -15.51 -19.41
N LEU A 452 -8.12 -14.36 -18.75
CA LEU A 452 -8.09 -13.06 -19.43
C LEU A 452 -7.14 -13.06 -20.64
N ALA A 453 -6.08 -13.88 -20.62
CA ALA A 453 -5.14 -13.99 -21.73
C ALA A 453 -5.80 -14.59 -22.97
N GLU A 454 -6.60 -15.64 -22.83
CA GLU A 454 -7.38 -16.21 -23.95
C GLU A 454 -8.47 -15.22 -24.42
N GLN A 455 -9.17 -14.60 -23.48
CA GLN A 455 -10.23 -13.65 -23.83
C GLN A 455 -9.70 -12.43 -24.58
N SER A 456 -8.51 -11.93 -24.23
CA SER A 456 -7.88 -10.79 -24.92
C SER A 456 -7.63 -11.03 -26.40
N GLN A 457 -7.57 -12.30 -26.86
CA GLN A 457 -7.46 -12.64 -28.28
C GLN A 457 -8.77 -12.43 -29.05
N ARG A 458 -9.90 -12.44 -28.36
CA ARG A 458 -11.25 -12.39 -28.95
C ARG A 458 -11.95 -11.06 -28.69
N ILE A 459 -11.59 -10.37 -27.60
CA ILE A 459 -12.27 -9.16 -27.11
C ILE A 459 -11.28 -8.00 -27.09
N PRO A 460 -11.59 -6.86 -27.71
CA PRO A 460 -10.76 -5.66 -27.67
C PRO A 460 -10.89 -4.96 -26.30
N LEU A 461 -10.09 -5.41 -25.32
CA LEU A 461 -10.17 -4.98 -23.92
C LEU A 461 -9.98 -3.46 -23.73
N ASP A 462 -9.27 -2.79 -24.64
CA ASP A 462 -9.04 -1.34 -24.66
C ASP A 462 -10.21 -0.52 -25.21
N ARG A 463 -11.24 -1.18 -25.73
CA ARG A 463 -12.36 -0.55 -26.44
C ARG A 463 -13.70 -1.06 -25.97
N CYS A 464 -13.76 -1.59 -24.77
CA CYS A 464 -15.00 -2.09 -24.18
C CYS A 464 -15.01 -1.90 -22.66
N VAL A 465 -16.20 -1.96 -22.11
CA VAL A 465 -16.45 -2.13 -20.69
C VAL A 465 -17.09 -3.47 -20.43
N GLY A 466 -16.86 -4.03 -19.25
CA GLY A 466 -17.46 -5.32 -18.90
C GLY A 466 -18.69 -5.17 -18.02
N VAL A 467 -19.64 -6.07 -18.18
CA VAL A 467 -20.82 -6.19 -17.32
C VAL A 467 -20.43 -6.94 -16.05
N LEU A 468 -20.37 -6.24 -14.93
CA LEU A 468 -20.04 -6.82 -13.63
C LEU A 468 -21.22 -7.62 -13.07
N SER A 469 -22.41 -7.04 -13.09
CA SER A 469 -23.65 -7.69 -12.64
C SER A 469 -24.87 -7.09 -13.31
N VAL A 470 -25.94 -7.88 -13.33
CA VAL A 470 -27.25 -7.45 -13.84
C VAL A 470 -28.32 -7.82 -12.81
N VAL A 471 -29.10 -6.85 -12.37
CA VAL A 471 -30.19 -7.07 -11.41
C VAL A 471 -31.28 -7.92 -12.08
N PRO A 472 -31.67 -9.06 -11.50
CA PRO A 472 -32.73 -9.90 -12.05
C PRO A 472 -34.02 -9.12 -12.28
N GLN A 473 -34.71 -9.41 -13.40
CA GLN A 473 -35.96 -8.76 -13.84
C GLN A 473 -35.86 -7.27 -14.18
N SER A 474 -34.70 -6.66 -14.10
CA SER A 474 -34.46 -5.28 -14.52
C SER A 474 -34.58 -5.12 -16.05
N PRO A 475 -34.68 -3.86 -16.57
CA PRO A 475 -34.63 -3.62 -18.00
C PRO A 475 -33.40 -4.22 -18.70
N ALA A 476 -32.23 -4.13 -18.10
CA ALA A 476 -31.00 -4.75 -18.62
C ALA A 476 -31.08 -6.29 -18.66
N TRP A 477 -31.66 -6.92 -17.64
CA TRP A 477 -31.88 -8.37 -17.61
C TRP A 477 -32.86 -8.81 -18.72
N LYS A 478 -33.98 -8.08 -18.88
CA LYS A 478 -35.00 -8.34 -19.93
C LYS A 478 -34.43 -8.16 -21.32
N ALA A 479 -33.51 -7.22 -21.52
CA ALA A 479 -32.77 -7.03 -22.76
C ALA A 479 -31.77 -8.17 -23.06
N GLY A 480 -31.59 -9.13 -22.13
CA GLY A 480 -30.74 -10.30 -22.33
C GLY A 480 -29.27 -10.10 -21.93
N LEU A 481 -28.94 -9.01 -21.22
CA LEU A 481 -27.58 -8.83 -20.66
C LEU A 481 -27.33 -9.75 -19.48
N ARG A 482 -26.09 -10.20 -19.36
CA ARG A 482 -25.60 -11.06 -18.27
C ARG A 482 -24.24 -10.59 -17.77
N ALA A 483 -23.89 -10.94 -16.53
CA ALA A 483 -22.54 -10.74 -16.02
C ALA A 483 -21.53 -11.46 -16.93
N GLY A 484 -20.42 -10.78 -17.25
CA GLY A 484 -19.41 -11.27 -18.18
C GLY A 484 -19.61 -10.84 -19.64
N ASP A 485 -20.71 -10.19 -20.00
CA ASP A 485 -20.84 -9.54 -21.30
C ASP A 485 -19.89 -8.34 -21.42
N PHE A 486 -19.45 -8.03 -22.65
CA PHE A 486 -18.59 -6.87 -22.95
C PHE A 486 -19.29 -5.93 -23.90
N ILE A 487 -19.38 -4.65 -23.54
CA ILE A 487 -20.07 -3.59 -24.29
C ILE A 487 -19.01 -2.76 -25.02
N LEU A 488 -19.11 -2.71 -26.36
CA LEU A 488 -18.22 -1.94 -27.23
C LEU A 488 -18.72 -0.52 -27.47
N ARG A 489 -20.06 -0.34 -27.60
CA ARG A 489 -20.65 0.95 -27.93
C ARG A 489 -21.96 1.15 -27.18
N VAL A 490 -22.24 2.40 -26.92
CA VAL A 490 -23.56 2.92 -26.54
C VAL A 490 -24.06 3.74 -27.72
N GLU A 491 -25.08 3.26 -28.40
CA GLU A 491 -25.49 3.81 -29.70
C GLU A 491 -24.30 3.83 -30.69
N ASP A 492 -23.97 4.96 -31.26
CA ASP A 492 -22.84 5.15 -32.18
C ASP A 492 -21.49 5.43 -31.46
N LYS A 493 -21.46 5.60 -30.15
CA LYS A 493 -20.28 6.02 -29.37
C LYS A 493 -19.55 4.84 -28.75
N LYS A 494 -18.25 4.72 -29.03
CA LYS A 494 -17.37 3.73 -28.40
C LYS A 494 -17.21 3.99 -26.90
N VAL A 495 -17.09 2.92 -26.12
CA VAL A 495 -16.85 2.99 -24.67
C VAL A 495 -15.62 2.16 -24.29
N ASP A 496 -14.74 2.74 -23.52
CA ASP A 496 -13.49 2.14 -23.08
C ASP A 496 -13.34 2.11 -21.54
N ARG A 497 -14.23 2.81 -20.83
CA ARG A 497 -14.20 2.92 -19.37
C ARG A 497 -15.57 3.17 -18.77
N PRO A 498 -15.80 2.73 -17.51
CA PRO A 498 -17.09 2.88 -16.84
C PRO A 498 -17.59 4.33 -16.76
N ALA A 499 -16.68 5.29 -16.49
CA ALA A 499 -17.06 6.70 -16.40
C ALA A 499 -17.61 7.26 -17.73
N LEU A 500 -17.04 6.83 -18.87
CA LEU A 500 -17.56 7.24 -20.19
C LEU A 500 -18.92 6.61 -20.46
N PHE A 501 -19.10 5.32 -20.17
CA PHE A 501 -20.40 4.65 -20.28
C PHE A 501 -21.46 5.43 -19.49
N ARG A 502 -21.21 5.71 -18.22
CA ARG A 502 -22.13 6.47 -17.36
C ARG A 502 -22.51 7.82 -17.97
N ARG A 503 -21.51 8.59 -18.42
CA ARG A 503 -21.76 9.88 -19.07
C ARG A 503 -22.69 9.78 -20.28
N LEU A 504 -22.63 8.66 -21.02
CA LEU A 504 -23.44 8.46 -22.21
C LEU A 504 -24.88 8.04 -21.88
N VAL A 505 -25.11 7.36 -20.75
CA VAL A 505 -26.41 6.77 -20.43
C VAL A 505 -27.21 7.48 -19.33
N ASP A 506 -26.54 8.18 -18.37
CA ASP A 506 -27.22 8.73 -17.19
C ASP A 506 -28.30 9.78 -17.51
N SER A 507 -28.15 10.52 -18.60
CA SER A 507 -29.13 11.52 -19.04
C SER A 507 -30.23 10.97 -19.97
N ARG A 508 -30.17 9.67 -20.32
CA ARG A 508 -31.08 9.06 -21.29
C ARG A 508 -32.38 8.60 -20.65
N GLN A 509 -33.48 9.13 -21.12
CA GLN A 509 -34.83 8.75 -20.68
C GLN A 509 -35.49 7.68 -21.59
N GLY A 510 -35.11 7.62 -22.86
CA GLY A 510 -35.63 6.66 -23.83
C GLY A 510 -34.89 5.33 -23.89
N PRO A 511 -35.25 4.43 -24.81
CA PRO A 511 -34.49 3.22 -25.09
C PRO A 511 -33.02 3.54 -25.44
N VAL A 512 -32.10 2.66 -25.05
CA VAL A 512 -30.66 2.80 -25.36
C VAL A 512 -30.15 1.52 -25.98
N GLU A 513 -29.54 1.67 -27.15
CA GLU A 513 -28.93 0.57 -27.90
C GLU A 513 -27.49 0.35 -27.46
N LEU A 514 -27.10 -0.92 -27.22
CA LEU A 514 -25.76 -1.34 -26.85
C LEU A 514 -25.24 -2.40 -27.84
N GLU A 515 -24.05 -2.16 -28.38
CA GLU A 515 -23.32 -3.14 -29.19
C GLU A 515 -22.38 -3.95 -28.31
N LEU A 516 -22.48 -5.28 -28.35
CA LEU A 516 -21.67 -6.20 -27.56
C LEU A 516 -20.50 -6.77 -28.38
N ALA A 517 -19.45 -7.22 -27.69
CA ALA A 517 -18.28 -7.82 -28.33
C ALA A 517 -18.56 -9.13 -29.10
N ASN A 518 -19.64 -9.83 -28.77
CA ASN A 518 -20.13 -11.02 -29.47
C ASN A 518 -21.02 -10.69 -30.70
N GLN A 519 -20.99 -9.46 -31.22
CA GLN A 519 -21.77 -8.94 -32.36
C GLN A 519 -23.29 -8.88 -32.11
N ARG A 520 -23.72 -9.04 -30.87
CA ARG A 520 -25.14 -8.83 -30.51
C ARG A 520 -25.39 -7.34 -30.26
N THR A 521 -26.53 -6.87 -30.73
CA THR A 521 -27.08 -5.58 -30.35
C THR A 521 -28.27 -5.80 -29.41
N VAL A 522 -28.31 -5.08 -28.31
CA VAL A 522 -29.39 -5.14 -27.33
C VAL A 522 -29.92 -3.75 -27.06
N VAL A 523 -31.24 -3.64 -26.89
CA VAL A 523 -31.92 -2.38 -26.59
C VAL A 523 -32.49 -2.46 -25.17
N ILE A 524 -31.98 -1.60 -24.28
CA ILE A 524 -32.48 -1.50 -22.92
C ILE A 524 -33.59 -0.45 -22.88
N GLN A 525 -34.81 -0.88 -22.55
CA GLN A 525 -35.97 -0.02 -22.42
C GLN A 525 -35.84 0.96 -21.25
N ALA A 526 -36.60 2.05 -21.28
CA ALA A 526 -36.78 2.91 -20.11
C ALA A 526 -37.42 2.12 -18.95
N GLU A 527 -37.22 2.57 -17.73
CA GLU A 527 -37.91 2.02 -16.55
C GLU A 527 -39.38 2.38 -16.55
#